data_bba53e987e321453c29a3189581dd19e
#
_entry.id   bba53e987e321453c29a3189581dd19e
#
_cell.length_a   1.000
_cell.length_b   1.000
_cell.length_c   1.000
_cell.angle_alpha   90.00
_cell.angle_beta   90.00
_cell.angle_gamma   90.00
#
_symmetry.space_group_name_H-M   'P 1'
#
loop_
_entity.id
_entity.type
_entity.pdbx_description
1 polymer ?
#
loop_
_entity_poly.entity_id
_entity_poly.type
_entity_poly.pdbx_seq_one_letter_code
_entity_poly.pdbx_strand_id
1 'polypeptide(L)'
;MAMSEQTQPVAGAAASTTKARTSFGILGAISLSHLLNDMIQSLILAIYPLLQSEFSLTFMQIGMITLTFQLASSLLQPVVGYWTDKYPMPWSLPIGMCFTLSGLVLLALAGSFGAVLLAAALVGTGSSVFHPE
;
A
#
# COMPACT_ATOMS: atom_id res chain seq x y z
N MET A 1 -16.07 72.15 -3.54
CA MET A 1 -16.67 70.88 -4.03
C MET A 1 -15.70 69.81 -3.58
N ALA A 2 -15.89 69.26 -2.37
CA ALA A 2 -14.96 68.31 -1.72
C ALA A 2 -15.58 66.92 -1.91
N MET A 3 -14.89 66.06 -2.65
CA MET A 3 -15.25 64.65 -2.77
C MET A 3 -14.68 63.90 -1.54
N SER A 4 -15.58 63.46 -0.70
CA SER A 4 -15.26 62.58 0.42
C SER A 4 -15.06 61.15 -0.10
N GLU A 5 -13.82 60.70 -0.07
CA GLU A 5 -13.42 59.33 -0.36
C GLU A 5 -13.82 58.43 0.82
N GLN A 6 -14.85 57.64 0.64
CA GLN A 6 -15.25 56.60 1.61
C GLN A 6 -14.35 55.37 1.44
N THR A 7 -13.34 55.27 2.27
CA THR A 7 -12.59 54.02 2.45
C THR A 7 -13.47 53.01 3.17
N GLN A 8 -13.97 52.03 2.44
CA GLN A 8 -14.60 50.85 3.06
C GLN A 8 -13.54 50.01 3.75
N PRO A 9 -13.77 49.56 5.00
CA PRO A 9 -12.89 48.59 5.65
C PRO A 9 -13.06 47.23 4.98
N VAL A 10 -11.98 46.73 4.40
CA VAL A 10 -11.90 45.34 3.93
C VAL A 10 -12.03 44.43 5.17
N ALA A 11 -13.22 43.86 5.32
CA ALA A 11 -13.48 42.83 6.32
C ALA A 11 -12.55 41.63 6.01
N GLY A 12 -11.48 41.52 6.76
CA GLY A 12 -10.60 40.37 6.73
C GLY A 12 -11.40 39.13 7.07
N ALA A 13 -11.69 38.30 6.07
CA ALA A 13 -12.21 36.96 6.26
C ALA A 13 -11.15 36.19 7.08
N ALA A 14 -11.36 36.13 8.40
CA ALA A 14 -10.62 35.24 9.25
C ALA A 14 -10.92 33.81 8.77
N ALA A 15 -10.02 33.27 7.96
CA ALA A 15 -10.02 31.85 7.64
C ALA A 15 -9.92 31.09 8.97
N SER A 16 -11.05 30.55 9.42
CA SER A 16 -11.08 29.64 10.56
C SER A 16 -10.28 28.41 10.16
N THR A 17 -9.02 28.38 10.54
CA THR A 17 -8.21 27.17 10.50
C THR A 17 -8.82 26.16 11.48
N THR A 18 -9.73 25.36 10.99
CA THR A 18 -10.23 24.19 11.71
C THR A 18 -9.03 23.30 11.96
N LYS A 19 -8.47 23.36 13.17
CA LYS A 19 -7.35 22.52 13.60
C LYS A 19 -7.83 21.08 13.51
N ALA A 20 -7.41 20.38 12.45
CA ALA A 20 -7.75 18.96 12.27
C ALA A 20 -7.28 18.22 13.53
N ARG A 21 -8.23 17.68 14.31
CA ARG A 21 -7.91 16.88 15.50
C ARG A 21 -7.32 15.57 15.00
N THR A 22 -6.05 15.34 15.30
CA THR A 22 -5.40 14.05 15.02
C THR A 22 -6.17 12.94 15.75
N SER A 23 -6.75 12.03 14.97
CA SER A 23 -7.43 10.87 15.53
C SER A 23 -6.39 9.77 15.77
N PHE A 24 -5.94 9.63 17.01
CA PHE A 24 -4.97 8.60 17.41
C PHE A 24 -5.45 7.17 17.10
N GLY A 25 -6.77 6.93 17.12
CA GLY A 25 -7.34 5.63 16.75
C GLY A 25 -7.12 5.30 15.27
N ILE A 26 -7.34 6.26 14.37
CA ILE A 26 -7.11 6.09 12.93
C ILE A 26 -5.61 5.92 12.67
N LEU A 27 -4.79 6.77 13.27
CA LEU A 27 -3.32 6.69 13.12
C LEU A 27 -2.79 5.34 13.60
N GLY A 28 -3.28 4.84 14.75
CA GLY A 28 -2.91 3.52 15.27
C GLY A 28 -3.33 2.37 14.35
N ALA A 29 -4.54 2.45 13.78
CA ALA A 29 -5.02 1.43 12.83
C ALA A 29 -4.18 1.40 11.55
N ILE A 30 -3.86 2.56 10.98
CA ILE A 30 -3.00 2.67 9.80
C ILE A 30 -1.60 2.13 10.12
N SER A 31 -0.99 2.57 11.22
CA SER A 31 0.35 2.10 11.63
C SER A 31 0.41 0.59 11.85
N LEU A 32 -0.64 0.01 12.44
CA LEU A 32 -0.73 -1.43 12.64
C LEU A 32 -0.85 -2.17 11.29
N SER A 33 -1.65 -1.66 10.37
CA SER A 33 -1.80 -2.24 9.03
C SER A 33 -0.48 -2.23 8.26
N HIS A 34 0.27 -1.12 8.31
CA HIS A 34 1.60 -1.03 7.70
C HIS A 34 2.59 -2.00 8.35
N LEU A 35 2.62 -2.06 9.69
CA LEU A 35 3.48 -3.00 10.41
C LEU A 35 3.20 -4.45 10.01
N LEU A 36 1.94 -4.85 9.93
CA LEU A 36 1.55 -6.20 9.52
C LEU A 36 1.96 -6.49 8.07
N ASN A 37 1.78 -5.52 7.17
CA ASN A 37 2.21 -5.65 5.78
C ASN A 37 3.73 -5.83 5.68
N ASP A 38 4.52 -5.05 6.40
CA ASP A 38 5.98 -5.13 6.40
C ASP A 38 6.49 -6.45 7.01
N MET A 39 5.82 -6.94 8.06
CA MET A 39 6.09 -8.26 8.63
C MET A 39 5.85 -9.38 7.60
N ILE A 40 4.76 -9.30 6.84
CA ILE A 40 4.45 -10.29 5.80
C ILE A 40 5.50 -10.25 4.68
N GLN A 41 5.91 -9.07 4.24
CA GLN A 41 6.97 -8.92 3.24
C GLN A 41 8.30 -9.53 3.72
N SER A 42 8.68 -9.27 4.97
CA SER A 42 9.87 -9.84 5.59
C SER A 42 9.78 -11.37 5.71
N LEU A 43 8.59 -11.90 6.03
CA LEU A 43 8.35 -13.33 6.11
C LEU A 43 8.58 -14.02 4.76
N ILE A 44 8.13 -13.43 3.64
CA ILE A 44 8.32 -14.00 2.31
C ILE A 44 9.81 -14.17 2.01
N LEU A 45 10.64 -13.20 2.33
CA LEU A 45 12.08 -13.29 2.15
C LEU A 45 12.69 -14.37 3.06
N ALA A 46 12.21 -14.47 4.30
CA ALA A 46 12.70 -15.45 5.28
C ALA A 46 12.40 -16.90 4.89
N ILE A 47 11.33 -17.17 4.13
CA ILE A 47 10.96 -18.52 3.70
C ILE A 47 11.62 -18.95 2.38
N TYR A 48 12.41 -18.11 1.73
CA TYR A 48 13.09 -18.48 0.46
C TYR A 48 13.95 -19.74 0.57
N PRO A 49 14.75 -19.97 1.64
CA PRO A 49 15.50 -21.22 1.78
C PRO A 49 14.58 -22.45 1.86
N LEU A 50 13.42 -22.32 2.51
CA LEU A 50 12.42 -23.39 2.60
C LEU A 50 11.79 -23.66 1.22
N LEU A 51 11.38 -22.63 0.49
CA LEU A 51 10.85 -22.76 -0.87
C LEU A 51 11.89 -23.38 -1.80
N GLN A 52 13.15 -22.98 -1.66
CA GLN A 52 14.24 -23.52 -2.45
C GLN A 52 14.42 -25.02 -2.22
N SER A 53 14.39 -25.47 -0.97
CA SER A 53 14.53 -26.89 -0.65
C SER A 53 13.31 -27.71 -1.06
N GLU A 54 12.12 -27.21 -0.81
CA GLU A 54 10.86 -27.92 -1.09
C GLU A 54 10.62 -28.12 -2.60
N PHE A 55 10.84 -27.07 -3.39
CA PHE A 55 10.64 -27.09 -4.84
C PHE A 55 11.91 -27.30 -5.65
N SER A 56 13.06 -27.56 -5.02
CA SER A 56 14.37 -27.68 -5.66
C SER A 56 14.68 -26.50 -6.61
N LEU A 57 14.38 -25.28 -6.15
CA LEU A 57 14.48 -24.07 -6.98
C LEU A 57 15.94 -23.67 -7.21
N THR A 58 16.21 -23.23 -8.43
CA THR A 58 17.47 -22.57 -8.76
C THR A 58 17.50 -21.14 -8.22
N PHE A 59 18.70 -20.57 -8.06
CA PHE A 59 18.84 -19.16 -7.68
C PHE A 59 18.13 -18.20 -8.66
N MET A 60 18.08 -18.54 -9.95
CA MET A 60 17.34 -17.79 -10.95
C MET A 60 15.84 -17.78 -10.65
N GLN A 61 15.28 -18.91 -10.27
CA GLN A 61 13.86 -19.04 -9.92
C GLN A 61 13.52 -18.25 -8.64
N ILE A 62 14.40 -18.26 -7.64
CA ILE A 62 14.26 -17.37 -6.46
C ILE A 62 14.29 -15.91 -6.87
N GLY A 63 15.22 -15.52 -7.77
CA GLY A 63 15.26 -14.18 -8.35
C GLY A 63 13.98 -13.80 -9.10
N MET A 64 13.35 -14.75 -9.81
CA MET A 64 12.08 -14.55 -10.49
C MET A 64 10.93 -14.33 -9.52
N ILE A 65 10.89 -15.01 -8.37
CA ILE A 65 9.89 -14.77 -7.32
C ILE A 65 10.03 -13.33 -6.80
N THR A 66 11.25 -12.92 -6.46
CA THR A 66 11.52 -11.54 -6.01
C THR A 66 11.15 -10.52 -7.06
N LEU A 67 11.55 -10.75 -8.32
CA LEU A 67 11.23 -9.84 -9.43
C LEU A 67 9.72 -9.71 -9.64
N THR A 68 8.99 -10.83 -9.62
CA THR A 68 7.52 -10.82 -9.77
C THR A 68 6.85 -10.02 -8.67
N PHE A 69 7.26 -10.24 -7.41
CA PHE A 69 6.77 -9.46 -6.28
C PHE A 69 7.07 -7.96 -6.45
N GLN A 70 8.31 -7.60 -6.76
CA GLN A 70 8.72 -6.21 -6.92
C GLN A 70 8.04 -5.51 -8.10
N LEU A 71 7.90 -6.18 -9.25
CA LEU A 71 7.19 -5.63 -10.39
C LEU A 71 5.70 -5.40 -10.07
N ALA A 72 5.02 -6.40 -9.48
CA ALA A 72 3.62 -6.26 -9.09
C ALA A 72 3.42 -5.10 -8.10
N SER A 73 4.29 -4.99 -7.11
CA SER A 73 4.27 -3.91 -6.14
C SER A 73 4.55 -2.55 -6.78
N SER A 74 5.69 -2.41 -7.47
CA SER A 74 6.18 -1.10 -7.95
C SER A 74 5.37 -0.53 -9.12
N LEU A 75 4.90 -1.38 -10.06
CA LEU A 75 4.13 -0.90 -11.22
C LEU A 75 2.72 -0.45 -10.84
N LEU A 76 2.15 -1.05 -9.79
CA LEU A 76 0.81 -0.70 -9.34
C LEU A 76 0.79 0.52 -8.41
N GLN A 77 1.88 0.81 -7.68
CA GLN A 77 1.96 1.96 -6.78
C GLN A 77 1.54 3.29 -7.44
N PRO A 78 2.12 3.71 -8.59
CA PRO A 78 1.73 4.97 -9.20
C PRO A 78 0.28 4.97 -9.71
N VAL A 79 -0.25 3.80 -10.10
CA VAL A 79 -1.65 3.66 -10.53
C VAL A 79 -2.58 3.81 -9.33
N VAL A 80 -2.29 3.12 -8.25
CA VAL A 80 -3.06 3.20 -7.00
C VAL A 80 -2.98 4.62 -6.44
N GLY A 81 -1.78 5.21 -6.33
CA GLY A 81 -1.58 6.57 -5.83
C GLY A 81 -2.36 7.60 -6.63
N TYR A 82 -2.27 7.57 -7.98
CA TYR A 82 -3.04 8.47 -8.83
C TYR A 82 -4.56 8.34 -8.62
N TRP A 83 -5.03 7.13 -8.39
CA TRP A 83 -6.47 6.88 -8.21
C TRP A 83 -6.95 7.31 -6.83
N THR A 84 -6.19 6.99 -5.76
CA THR A 84 -6.52 7.37 -4.38
C THR A 84 -6.42 8.88 -4.16
N ASP A 85 -5.48 9.56 -4.81
CA ASP A 85 -5.38 11.03 -4.78
C ASP A 85 -6.60 11.72 -5.40
N LYS A 86 -7.17 11.10 -6.43
CA LYS A 86 -8.30 11.68 -7.17
C LYS A 86 -9.65 11.34 -6.55
N TYR A 87 -9.76 10.17 -5.94
CA TYR A 87 -10.98 9.66 -5.35
C TYR A 87 -10.70 9.13 -3.94
N PRO A 88 -11.31 9.70 -2.87
CA PRO A 88 -11.18 9.14 -1.52
C PRO A 88 -11.66 7.68 -1.49
N MET A 89 -10.76 6.75 -1.25
CA MET A 89 -11.05 5.31 -1.24
C MET A 89 -10.79 4.71 0.15
N PRO A 90 -11.73 4.82 1.10
CA PRO A 90 -11.54 4.29 2.46
C PRO A 90 -11.38 2.76 2.52
N TRP A 91 -11.67 2.08 1.41
CA TRP A 91 -11.57 0.62 1.28
C TRP A 91 -10.28 0.14 0.63
N SER A 92 -9.37 1.04 0.24
CA SER A 92 -8.11 0.68 -0.42
C SER A 92 -7.27 -0.26 0.44
N LEU A 93 -7.01 0.10 1.69
CA LEU A 93 -6.25 -0.72 2.64
C LEU A 93 -6.88 -2.10 2.89
N PRO A 94 -8.19 -2.23 3.22
CA PRO A 94 -8.84 -3.55 3.32
C PRO A 94 -8.73 -4.39 2.05
N ILE A 95 -8.86 -3.80 0.87
CA ILE A 95 -8.71 -4.49 -0.41
C ILE A 95 -7.27 -4.98 -0.58
N GLY A 96 -6.28 -4.13 -0.30
CA GLY A 96 -4.86 -4.50 -0.33
C GLY A 96 -4.57 -5.68 0.60
N MET A 97 -5.09 -5.65 1.83
CA MET A 97 -4.96 -6.78 2.78
C MET A 97 -5.60 -8.06 2.29
N CYS A 98 -6.75 -7.99 1.60
CA CYS A 98 -7.38 -9.16 0.99
C CYS A 98 -6.51 -9.78 -0.10
N PHE A 99 -5.87 -8.97 -0.96
CA PHE A 99 -4.92 -9.46 -1.96
C PHE A 99 -3.72 -10.12 -1.31
N THR A 100 -3.13 -9.50 -0.30
CA THR A 100 -2.00 -10.06 0.46
C THR A 100 -2.38 -11.39 1.11
N LEU A 101 -3.52 -11.45 1.79
CA LEU A 101 -4.01 -12.68 2.41
C LEU A 101 -4.25 -13.80 1.39
N SER A 102 -4.88 -13.47 0.27
CA SER A 102 -5.13 -14.43 -0.82
C SER A 102 -3.80 -14.97 -1.38
N GLY A 103 -2.81 -14.11 -1.53
CA GLY A 103 -1.46 -14.51 -1.95
C GLY A 103 -0.79 -15.44 -0.95
N LEU A 104 -0.89 -15.17 0.35
CA LEU A 104 -0.34 -16.03 1.40
C LEU A 104 -1.03 -17.40 1.45
N VAL A 105 -2.37 -17.43 1.33
CA VAL A 105 -3.12 -18.69 1.27
C VAL A 105 -2.70 -19.51 0.04
N LEU A 106 -2.58 -18.85 -1.12
CA LEU A 106 -2.11 -19.51 -2.33
C LEU A 106 -0.67 -20.02 -2.17
N LEU A 107 0.21 -19.27 -1.52
CA LEU A 107 1.59 -19.68 -1.24
C LEU A 107 1.62 -20.93 -0.35
N ALA A 108 0.78 -20.96 0.70
CA ALA A 108 0.66 -22.11 1.60
C ALA A 108 0.13 -23.38 0.91
N LEU A 109 -0.66 -23.21 -0.15
CA LEU A 109 -1.25 -24.31 -0.94
C LEU A 109 -0.49 -24.57 -2.24
N ALA A 110 0.61 -23.86 -2.47
CA ALA A 110 1.35 -23.96 -3.72
C ALA A 110 1.95 -25.35 -3.90
N GLY A 111 1.59 -26.01 -4.98
CA GLY A 111 2.16 -27.31 -5.40
C GLY A 111 3.08 -27.20 -6.61
N SER A 112 3.35 -26.00 -7.09
CA SER A 112 4.19 -25.76 -8.26
C SER A 112 4.85 -24.39 -8.22
N PHE A 113 5.96 -24.23 -8.95
CA PHE A 113 6.65 -22.96 -9.09
C PHE A 113 5.75 -21.83 -9.67
N GLY A 114 4.88 -22.18 -10.62
CA GLY A 114 3.92 -21.22 -11.17
C GLY A 114 2.93 -20.69 -10.14
N ALA A 115 2.48 -21.55 -9.22
CA ALA A 115 1.61 -21.15 -8.10
C ALA A 115 2.35 -20.20 -7.13
N VAL A 116 3.64 -20.47 -6.86
CA VAL A 116 4.49 -19.59 -6.05
C VAL A 116 4.65 -18.21 -6.70
N LEU A 117 4.87 -18.14 -8.03
CA LEU A 117 4.95 -16.87 -8.75
C LEU A 117 3.63 -16.09 -8.69
N LEU A 118 2.51 -16.77 -8.87
CA LEU A 118 1.19 -16.12 -8.77
C LEU A 118 0.92 -15.61 -7.35
N ALA A 119 1.29 -16.39 -6.35
CA ALA A 119 1.22 -15.97 -4.95
C ALA A 119 2.06 -14.70 -4.70
N ALA A 120 3.30 -14.67 -5.19
CA ALA A 120 4.18 -13.51 -5.09
C ALA A 120 3.58 -12.27 -5.79
N ALA A 121 2.96 -12.45 -6.96
CA ALA A 121 2.27 -11.36 -7.67
C ALA A 121 1.08 -10.83 -6.87
N LEU A 122 0.27 -11.69 -6.26
CA LEU A 122 -0.87 -11.28 -5.42
C LEU A 122 -0.43 -10.52 -4.19
N VAL A 123 0.62 -11.00 -3.49
CA VAL A 123 1.16 -10.30 -2.32
C VAL A 123 1.76 -8.95 -2.73
N GLY A 124 2.49 -8.89 -3.85
CA GLY A 124 3.01 -7.64 -4.39
C GLY A 124 1.90 -6.64 -4.76
N THR A 125 0.81 -7.13 -5.36
CA THR A 125 -0.38 -6.31 -5.67
C THR A 125 -1.00 -5.75 -4.39
N GLY A 126 -1.17 -6.58 -3.36
CA GLY A 126 -1.67 -6.12 -2.06
C GLY A 126 -0.75 -5.08 -1.43
N SER A 127 0.56 -5.30 -1.49
CA SER A 127 1.58 -4.38 -0.96
C SER A 127 1.61 -3.02 -1.67
N SER A 128 1.24 -2.96 -2.96
CA SER A 128 1.25 -1.72 -3.75
C SER A 128 0.30 -0.65 -3.20
N VAL A 129 -0.71 -1.04 -2.43
CA VAL A 129 -1.71 -0.13 -1.85
C VAL A 129 -1.16 0.59 -0.62
N PHE A 130 -0.21 -0.01 0.11
CA PHE A 130 0.30 0.52 1.38
C PHE A 130 1.36 1.62 1.22
N HIS A 131 2.06 1.67 0.10
CA HIS A 131 3.14 2.63 -0.10
C HIS A 131 2.70 4.02 -0.60
N PRO A 132 1.60 4.19 -1.35
CA PRO A 132 1.09 5.50 -1.75
C PRO A 132 0.32 6.24 -0.66
N GLU A 133 -0.12 5.57 0.38
CA GLU A 133 -0.87 6.13 1.51
C GLU A 133 0.07 6.40 2.71
#